data_edbc5ea28b53a85269b12f7d0aa2fb70
#
_entry.id   edbc5ea28b53a85269b12f7d0aa2fb70
#
_cell.length_a   1.000
_cell.length_b   1.000
_cell.length_c   1.000
_cell.angle_alpha   90.00
_cell.angle_beta   90.00
_cell.angle_gamma   90.00
#
_symmetry.space_group_name_H-M   'P 1'
#
loop_
_entity.id
_entity.type
_entity.pdbx_description
1 polymer ?
#
loop_
_entity_poly.entity_id
_entity_poly.type
_entity_poly.pdbx_seq_one_letter_code
_entity_poly.pdbx_strand_id
1 'polypeptide(L)'
;MKSGAALEDVEDFDLMDLFSEEKDTLLFGQDKFDKQREGIQNYIEEKYKGKEVKILNIADLHIPFTDYKVVNQILLDHANANILVINGDLLDLFAVSRYAKDKEVALKREIAEGREFLDYVSKRFEDVIITDGNHERRLRSFIVNVIPADLQFLFPDNVLKVVADGRVIEKDQLQGNVHLVGSWWIKLFDTIYAHPDNYSNVNLRTVQNTSEFFKLVQNIDHRMCIIGHTHRAGWIVSGGVKLMETGCLCHEMDYHNGSKFIKTKWTKAYSVAYIDKFGAADFARSVVNLA
;
A
#
# COMPACT_ATOMS: atom_id res chain seq x y z
N MET A 1 -13.57 -45.98 22.14
CA MET A 1 -14.25 -44.70 21.98
C MET A 1 -13.30 -43.77 21.24
N LYS A 2 -13.63 -43.45 20.00
CA LYS A 2 -12.84 -42.63 19.10
C LYS A 2 -13.44 -41.21 19.16
N SER A 3 -12.71 -40.22 19.64
CA SER A 3 -13.04 -38.84 19.45
C SER A 3 -12.41 -38.38 18.14
N GLY A 4 -13.23 -38.13 17.13
CA GLY A 4 -12.82 -37.49 15.91
C GLY A 4 -12.45 -36.06 16.19
N ALA A 5 -11.25 -35.67 15.78
CA ALA A 5 -10.90 -34.27 15.65
C ALA A 5 -11.67 -33.73 14.45
N ALA A 6 -12.52 -32.74 14.69
CA ALA A 6 -13.14 -31.96 13.63
C ALA A 6 -12.02 -31.21 12.89
N LEU A 7 -12.00 -31.35 11.58
CA LEU A 7 -11.31 -30.44 10.69
C LEU A 7 -12.00 -29.08 10.86
N GLU A 8 -11.31 -28.12 11.45
CA GLU A 8 -11.76 -26.73 11.48
C GLU A 8 -11.87 -26.24 10.04
N ASP A 9 -13.05 -25.77 9.72
CA ASP A 9 -13.45 -25.24 8.44
C ASP A 9 -12.43 -24.20 7.97
N VAL A 10 -11.83 -24.45 6.83
CA VAL A 10 -11.16 -23.42 6.04
C VAL A 10 -12.29 -22.53 5.58
N GLU A 11 -12.47 -21.38 6.23
CA GLU A 11 -13.40 -20.37 5.74
C GLU A 11 -13.04 -20.07 4.28
N ASP A 12 -13.91 -20.52 3.39
CA ASP A 12 -13.85 -20.16 1.97
C ASP A 12 -13.96 -18.64 1.91
N PHE A 13 -12.89 -18.02 1.46
CA PHE A 13 -12.82 -16.57 1.22
C PHE A 13 -13.86 -16.23 0.15
N ASP A 14 -14.98 -15.66 0.58
CA ASP A 14 -16.02 -15.20 -0.33
C ASP A 14 -15.57 -13.89 -0.97
N LEU A 15 -15.45 -13.89 -2.29
CA LEU A 15 -15.21 -12.70 -3.09
C LEU A 15 -16.22 -11.57 -2.75
N MET A 16 -17.41 -11.93 -2.28
CA MET A 16 -18.44 -10.97 -1.89
C MET A 16 -18.12 -10.24 -0.59
N ASP A 17 -17.31 -10.80 0.31
CA ASP A 17 -16.87 -10.10 1.53
C ASP A 17 -15.89 -8.96 1.23
N LEU A 18 -15.12 -9.06 0.13
CA LEU A 18 -14.34 -7.94 -0.40
C LEU A 18 -15.21 -6.72 -0.78
N PHE A 19 -16.48 -6.95 -1.10
CA PHE A 19 -17.41 -5.93 -1.60
C PHE A 19 -18.38 -5.40 -0.56
N SER A 20 -18.51 -6.05 0.61
CA SER A 20 -19.50 -5.67 1.61
C SER A 20 -19.19 -4.36 2.31
N GLU A 21 -17.91 -4.02 2.50
CA GLU A 21 -17.49 -2.74 3.10
C GLU A 21 -17.47 -1.56 2.11
N GLU A 22 -17.41 -1.83 0.79
CA GLU A 22 -17.46 -0.78 -0.22
C GLU A 22 -18.86 -0.20 -0.45
N LYS A 23 -19.93 -0.92 -0.11
CA LYS A 23 -21.31 -0.47 -0.38
C LYS A 23 -21.69 0.81 0.35
N ASP A 24 -21.16 1.06 1.53
CA ASP A 24 -21.49 2.25 2.33
C ASP A 24 -20.67 3.50 1.93
N THR A 25 -19.57 3.32 1.20
CA THR A 25 -18.75 4.43 0.69
C THR A 25 -19.20 4.93 -0.70
N LEU A 26 -20.12 4.22 -1.32
CA LEU A 26 -20.45 4.31 -2.76
C LEU A 26 -21.22 5.56 -3.20
N LEU A 27 -21.74 6.42 -2.31
CA LEU A 27 -22.67 7.45 -2.76
C LEU A 27 -22.09 8.87 -2.95
N PHE A 28 -20.96 9.24 -2.34
CA PHE A 28 -20.47 10.63 -2.45
C PHE A 28 -18.94 10.84 -2.53
N GLY A 29 -18.11 9.80 -2.41
CA GLY A 29 -16.64 9.92 -2.36
C GLY A 29 -15.89 9.32 -3.55
N GLN A 30 -16.45 8.32 -4.18
CA GLN A 30 -15.77 7.51 -5.20
C GLN A 30 -15.36 8.33 -6.44
N ASP A 31 -16.24 9.17 -6.96
CA ASP A 31 -15.96 10.05 -8.10
C ASP A 31 -14.76 10.98 -7.89
N LYS A 32 -14.54 11.45 -6.66
CA LYS A 32 -13.43 12.38 -6.36
C LYS A 32 -12.09 11.66 -6.35
N PHE A 33 -12.02 10.50 -5.72
CA PHE A 33 -10.79 9.72 -5.64
C PHE A 33 -10.47 9.05 -6.99
N ASP A 34 -11.47 8.62 -7.73
CA ASP A 34 -11.30 8.09 -9.08
C ASP A 34 -10.74 9.15 -10.03
N LYS A 35 -11.29 10.36 -10.03
CA LYS A 35 -10.75 11.49 -10.81
C LYS A 35 -9.33 11.86 -10.41
N GLN A 36 -9.00 11.84 -9.10
CA GLN A 36 -7.66 12.11 -8.62
C GLN A 36 -6.68 11.03 -9.10
N ARG A 37 -7.03 9.75 -8.96
CA ARG A 37 -6.24 8.62 -9.43
C ARG A 37 -6.01 8.69 -10.94
N GLU A 38 -7.05 8.89 -11.74
CA GLU A 38 -6.97 9.04 -13.20
C GLU A 38 -6.11 10.24 -13.60
N GLY A 39 -6.23 11.36 -12.89
CA GLY A 39 -5.38 12.54 -13.12
C GLY A 39 -3.90 12.24 -12.93
N ILE A 40 -3.53 11.50 -11.87
CA ILE A 40 -2.16 11.07 -11.61
C ILE A 40 -1.68 10.08 -12.69
N GLN A 41 -2.51 9.09 -13.05
CA GLN A 41 -2.19 8.13 -14.11
C GLN A 41 -1.85 8.83 -15.42
N ASN A 42 -2.75 9.70 -15.88
CA ASN A 42 -2.59 10.45 -17.13
C ASN A 42 -1.33 11.34 -17.11
N TYR A 43 -1.07 12.02 -15.99
CA TYR A 43 0.12 12.86 -15.82
C TYR A 43 1.41 12.03 -15.94
N ILE A 44 1.49 10.89 -15.24
CA ILE A 44 2.66 10.01 -15.26
C ILE A 44 2.87 9.40 -16.64
N GLU A 45 1.82 8.87 -17.26
CA GLU A 45 1.92 8.23 -18.57
C GLU A 45 2.33 9.23 -19.66
N GLU A 46 1.84 10.47 -19.63
CA GLU A 46 2.27 11.49 -20.59
C GLU A 46 3.70 11.98 -20.33
N LYS A 47 4.10 12.18 -19.05
CA LYS A 47 5.46 12.60 -18.68
C LYS A 47 6.53 11.61 -19.13
N TYR A 48 6.23 10.33 -19.07
CA TYR A 48 7.17 9.25 -19.39
C TYR A 48 6.93 8.60 -20.75
N LYS A 49 6.04 9.13 -21.55
CA LYS A 49 5.72 8.62 -22.87
C LYS A 49 6.98 8.49 -23.76
N GLY A 50 7.14 7.32 -24.35
CA GLY A 50 8.28 7.02 -25.23
C GLY A 50 9.61 6.80 -24.52
N LYS A 51 9.63 6.73 -23.19
CA LYS A 51 10.83 6.46 -22.37
C LYS A 51 10.76 5.08 -21.74
N GLU A 52 11.92 4.50 -21.44
CA GLU A 52 11.99 3.41 -20.47
C GLU A 52 11.88 3.98 -19.06
N VAL A 53 11.11 3.32 -18.22
CA VAL A 53 10.85 3.76 -16.83
C VAL A 53 11.24 2.66 -15.86
N LYS A 54 12.06 3.01 -14.87
CA LYS A 54 12.35 2.16 -13.73
C LYS A 54 11.52 2.64 -12.54
N ILE A 55 10.71 1.77 -11.99
CA ILE A 55 9.84 2.04 -10.84
C ILE A 55 10.31 1.21 -9.66
N LEU A 56 10.75 1.88 -8.59
CA LEU A 56 10.98 1.24 -7.30
C LEU A 56 9.65 1.20 -6.56
N ASN A 57 9.25 0.04 -6.09
CA ASN A 57 8.05 -0.12 -5.28
C ASN A 57 8.41 -0.69 -3.90
N ILE A 58 8.01 0.03 -2.87
CA ILE A 58 8.12 -0.34 -1.46
C ILE A 58 6.73 -0.30 -0.82
N ALA A 59 6.51 -1.10 0.21
CA ALA A 59 5.23 -1.16 0.93
C ALA A 59 5.47 -1.45 2.41
N ASP A 60 4.42 -1.28 3.21
CA ASP A 60 4.39 -1.75 4.60
C ASP A 60 5.60 -1.24 5.40
N LEU A 61 5.81 0.08 5.37
CA LEU A 61 6.84 0.74 6.15
C LEU A 61 6.44 0.86 7.61
N HIS A 62 5.16 1.10 7.87
CA HIS A 62 4.61 1.22 9.23
C HIS A 62 5.41 2.17 10.12
N ILE A 63 5.68 3.39 9.65
CA ILE A 63 6.34 4.41 10.45
C ILE A 63 5.58 4.62 11.77
N PRO A 64 6.23 4.55 12.95
CA PRO A 64 7.67 4.65 13.20
C PRO A 64 8.42 3.29 13.35
N PHE A 65 7.84 2.18 12.96
CA PHE A 65 8.44 0.84 13.11
C PHE A 65 9.29 0.42 11.89
N THR A 66 9.54 1.34 11.00
CA THR A 66 10.35 1.14 9.78
C THR A 66 11.79 0.71 10.09
N ASP A 67 12.31 -0.27 9.34
CA ASP A 67 13.74 -0.56 9.34
C ASP A 67 14.47 0.43 8.42
N TYR A 68 14.73 1.62 8.96
CA TYR A 68 15.37 2.71 8.22
C TYR A 68 16.74 2.36 7.63
N LYS A 69 17.47 1.41 8.27
CA LYS A 69 18.76 0.97 7.74
C LYS A 69 18.57 0.25 6.40
N VAL A 70 17.62 -0.67 6.36
CA VAL A 70 17.27 -1.43 5.16
C VAL A 70 16.68 -0.50 4.09
N VAL A 71 15.71 0.33 4.47
CA VAL A 71 15.07 1.28 3.55
C VAL A 71 16.09 2.22 2.92
N ASN A 72 16.99 2.80 3.71
CA ASN A 72 18.02 3.71 3.19
C ASN A 72 18.93 3.02 2.19
N GLN A 73 19.34 1.77 2.46
CA GLN A 73 20.15 0.99 1.50
C GLN A 73 19.41 0.78 0.19
N ILE A 74 18.13 0.39 0.23
CA ILE A 74 17.30 0.19 -0.97
C ILE A 74 17.20 1.50 -1.79
N LEU A 75 16.95 2.63 -1.12
CA LEU A 75 16.83 3.92 -1.79
C LEU A 75 18.15 4.35 -2.45
N LEU A 76 19.29 4.04 -1.84
CA LEU A 76 20.62 4.30 -2.42
C LEU A 76 20.90 3.39 -3.62
N ASP A 77 20.64 2.10 -3.52
CA ASP A 77 20.86 1.12 -4.59
C ASP A 77 19.98 1.37 -5.81
N HIS A 78 18.84 2.05 -5.59
CA HIS A 78 17.88 2.38 -6.63
C HIS A 78 17.71 3.89 -6.85
N ALA A 79 18.73 4.69 -6.54
CA ALA A 79 18.71 6.15 -6.76
C ALA A 79 18.50 6.55 -8.23
N ASN A 80 18.69 5.61 -9.17
CA ASN A 80 18.44 5.77 -10.60
C ASN A 80 17.01 5.37 -11.03
N ALA A 81 16.10 5.07 -10.11
CA ALA A 81 14.70 4.85 -10.44
C ALA A 81 14.02 6.20 -10.72
N ASN A 82 13.16 6.25 -11.72
CA ASN A 82 12.42 7.45 -12.08
C ASN A 82 11.29 7.70 -11.08
N ILE A 83 10.58 6.64 -10.71
CA ILE A 83 9.40 6.72 -9.87
C ILE A 83 9.61 5.85 -8.63
N LEU A 84 9.24 6.40 -7.46
CA LEU A 84 9.04 5.62 -6.25
C LEU A 84 7.53 5.43 -6.03
N VAL A 85 7.08 4.19 -5.92
CA VAL A 85 5.72 3.86 -5.44
C VAL A 85 5.83 3.40 -4.00
N ILE A 86 5.10 4.07 -3.11
CA ILE A 86 4.85 3.64 -1.74
C ILE A 86 3.47 3.01 -1.73
N ASN A 87 3.44 1.68 -1.76
CA ASN A 87 2.23 0.92 -2.01
C ASN A 87 1.50 0.57 -0.71
N GLY A 88 0.97 1.60 -0.04
CA GLY A 88 0.20 1.53 1.19
C GLY A 88 1.03 1.28 2.46
N ASP A 89 0.37 1.50 3.58
CA ASP A 89 0.89 1.33 4.94
C ASP A 89 2.22 2.08 5.17
N LEU A 90 2.26 3.35 4.76
CA LEU A 90 3.36 4.28 5.07
C LEU A 90 3.42 4.51 6.57
N LEU A 91 2.27 4.83 7.20
CA LEU A 91 2.14 5.05 8.64
C LEU A 91 1.53 3.82 9.31
N ASP A 92 1.94 3.53 10.54
CA ASP A 92 1.27 2.48 11.31
C ASP A 92 -0.07 2.92 11.89
N LEU A 93 -0.20 4.19 12.22
CA LEU A 93 -1.31 4.76 12.99
C LEU A 93 -1.56 4.00 14.30
N PHE A 94 -0.47 3.67 14.97
CA PHE A 94 -0.46 2.93 16.23
C PHE A 94 -1.34 3.58 17.29
N ALA A 95 -1.33 4.92 17.36
CA ALA A 95 -2.10 5.69 18.34
C ALA A 95 -3.60 5.38 18.28
N VAL A 96 -4.17 5.18 17.10
CA VAL A 96 -5.60 4.92 16.86
C VAL A 96 -5.91 3.45 16.55
N SER A 97 -4.92 2.56 16.66
CA SER A 97 -5.12 1.13 16.52
C SER A 97 -6.05 0.58 17.61
N ARG A 98 -6.95 -0.33 17.23
CA ARG A 98 -7.86 -1.04 18.16
C ARG A 98 -7.20 -2.18 18.95
N TYR A 99 -5.99 -2.56 18.59
CA TYR A 99 -5.25 -3.63 19.27
C TYR A 99 -4.67 -3.15 20.60
N ALA A 100 -4.53 -4.09 21.56
CA ALA A 100 -3.86 -3.81 22.83
C ALA A 100 -2.42 -3.34 22.60
N LYS A 101 -1.97 -2.38 23.41
CA LYS A 101 -0.70 -1.68 23.25
C LYS A 101 0.10 -1.74 24.54
N ASP A 102 1.34 -2.14 24.43
CA ASP A 102 2.29 -2.12 25.56
C ASP A 102 3.06 -0.79 25.63
N LYS A 103 2.96 0.05 24.60
CA LYS A 103 3.68 1.32 24.48
C LYS A 103 2.73 2.40 23.95
N GLU A 104 3.05 3.63 24.27
CA GLU A 104 2.39 4.79 23.65
C GLU A 104 3.28 5.35 22.53
N VAL A 105 2.70 5.55 21.36
CA VAL A 105 3.28 6.29 20.26
C VAL A 105 2.34 7.44 19.94
N ALA A 106 2.85 8.67 20.08
CA ALA A 106 2.03 9.84 19.80
C ALA A 106 1.76 9.96 18.29
N LEU A 107 0.51 10.17 17.88
CA LEU A 107 0.14 10.35 16.48
C LEU A 107 0.93 11.49 15.80
N LYS A 108 1.19 12.59 16.54
CA LYS A 108 2.01 13.71 16.04
C LYS A 108 3.42 13.26 15.66
N ARG A 109 4.01 12.30 16.38
CA ARG A 109 5.31 11.72 16.07
C ARG A 109 5.27 10.90 14.79
N GLU A 110 4.27 10.05 14.63
CA GLU A 110 4.10 9.26 13.39
C GLU A 110 3.96 10.17 12.16
N ILE A 111 3.13 11.23 12.27
CA ILE A 111 2.97 12.23 11.21
C ILE A 111 4.30 12.94 10.91
N ALA A 112 5.05 13.33 11.93
CA ALA A 112 6.32 14.04 11.76
C ALA A 112 7.38 13.16 11.08
N GLU A 113 7.56 11.93 11.54
CA GLU A 113 8.49 10.97 10.93
C GLU A 113 8.08 10.60 9.50
N GLY A 114 6.78 10.38 9.25
CA GLY A 114 6.25 10.16 7.90
C GLY A 114 6.53 11.34 6.97
N ARG A 115 6.37 12.57 7.46
CA ARG A 115 6.72 13.77 6.70
C ARG A 115 8.21 13.87 6.41
N GLU A 116 9.08 13.61 7.36
CA GLU A 116 10.52 13.60 7.14
C GLU A 116 10.94 12.59 6.08
N PHE A 117 10.32 11.41 6.11
CA PHE A 117 10.53 10.41 5.07
C PHE A 117 10.10 10.92 3.69
N LEU A 118 8.91 11.51 3.57
CA LEU A 118 8.44 12.06 2.29
C LEU A 118 9.29 13.24 1.80
N ASP A 119 9.74 14.13 2.68
CA ASP A 119 10.69 15.20 2.34
C ASP A 119 12.03 14.64 1.83
N TYR A 120 12.45 13.50 2.37
CA TYR A 120 13.68 12.84 1.96
C TYR A 120 13.56 12.20 0.57
N VAL A 121 12.48 11.47 0.30
CA VAL A 121 12.30 10.76 -0.98
C VAL A 121 11.89 11.69 -2.11
N SER A 122 11.13 12.75 -1.84
CA SER A 122 10.72 13.74 -2.85
C SER A 122 11.91 14.46 -3.51
N LYS A 123 13.04 14.54 -2.83
CA LYS A 123 14.28 15.13 -3.36
C LYS A 123 15.12 14.16 -4.20
N ARG A 124 14.75 12.89 -4.24
CA ARG A 124 15.55 11.81 -4.86
C ARG A 124 14.91 11.19 -6.08
N PHE A 125 13.59 11.20 -6.15
CA PHE A 125 12.85 10.62 -7.25
C PHE A 125 12.15 11.73 -8.05
N GLU A 126 12.01 11.52 -9.34
CA GLU A 126 11.30 12.45 -10.22
C GLU A 126 9.81 12.52 -9.88
N ASP A 127 9.23 11.39 -9.43
CA ASP A 127 7.88 11.30 -8.90
C ASP A 127 7.81 10.29 -7.76
N VAL A 128 7.02 10.61 -6.73
CA VAL A 128 6.69 9.74 -5.61
C VAL A 128 5.18 9.56 -5.59
N ILE A 129 4.73 8.32 -5.69
CA ILE A 129 3.30 7.97 -5.75
C ILE A 129 2.95 7.17 -4.51
N ILE A 130 1.88 7.54 -3.81
CA ILE A 130 1.48 6.90 -2.57
C ILE A 130 0.04 6.43 -2.69
N THR A 131 -0.18 5.11 -2.57
CA THR A 131 -1.52 4.52 -2.41
C THR A 131 -1.89 4.44 -0.93
N ASP A 132 -3.18 4.40 -0.61
CA ASP A 132 -3.64 4.19 0.75
C ASP A 132 -3.56 2.70 1.11
N GLY A 133 -3.02 2.40 2.29
CA GLY A 133 -3.14 1.07 2.88
C GLY A 133 -4.31 0.99 3.88
N ASN A 134 -4.50 -0.17 4.46
CA ASN A 134 -5.53 -0.35 5.49
C ASN A 134 -5.18 0.41 6.80
N HIS A 135 -3.90 0.69 7.06
CA HIS A 135 -3.49 1.49 8.21
C HIS A 135 -3.83 2.97 8.04
N GLU A 136 -3.65 3.58 6.88
CA GLU A 136 -4.06 4.96 6.62
C GLU A 136 -5.54 5.19 6.90
N ARG A 137 -6.40 4.18 6.72
CA ARG A 137 -7.84 4.25 6.99
C ARG A 137 -8.20 4.14 8.47
N ARG A 138 -7.27 3.72 9.35
CA ARG A 138 -7.53 3.62 10.82
C ARG A 138 -7.98 4.94 11.43
N LEU A 139 -7.37 6.06 11.02
CA LEU A 139 -7.77 7.36 11.52
C LEU A 139 -9.20 7.70 11.12
N ARG A 140 -9.57 7.45 9.86
CA ARG A 140 -10.94 7.69 9.39
C ARG A 140 -11.93 6.79 10.10
N SER A 141 -11.61 5.50 10.25
CA SER A 141 -12.45 4.56 11.03
C SER A 141 -12.63 5.01 12.47
N PHE A 142 -11.56 5.48 13.12
CA PHE A 142 -11.65 6.03 14.47
C PHE A 142 -12.58 7.24 14.52
N ILE A 143 -12.44 8.19 13.61
CA ILE A 143 -13.28 9.39 13.53
C ILE A 143 -14.75 9.00 13.36
N VAL A 144 -15.06 8.11 12.41
CA VAL A 144 -16.44 7.69 12.12
C VAL A 144 -17.08 6.99 13.32
N ASN A 145 -16.32 6.19 14.09
CA ASN A 145 -16.84 5.45 15.22
C ASN A 145 -16.99 6.27 16.50
N VAL A 146 -16.26 7.38 16.64
CA VAL A 146 -16.18 8.15 17.90
C VAL A 146 -16.82 9.53 17.78
N ILE A 147 -16.75 10.16 16.61
CA ILE A 147 -17.21 11.53 16.38
C ILE A 147 -18.62 11.52 15.79
N PRO A 148 -19.57 12.31 16.32
CA PRO A 148 -20.89 12.48 15.73
C PRO A 148 -20.83 12.86 14.25
N ALA A 149 -21.71 12.31 13.42
CA ALA A 149 -21.65 12.43 11.96
C ALA A 149 -21.66 13.91 11.49
N ASP A 150 -22.39 14.76 12.16
CA ASP A 150 -22.50 16.19 11.88
C ASP A 150 -21.23 17.00 12.18
N LEU A 151 -20.28 16.42 12.93
CA LEU A 151 -18.99 17.04 13.25
C LEU A 151 -17.82 16.45 12.46
N GLN A 152 -18.01 15.35 11.73
CA GLN A 152 -16.92 14.66 11.04
C GLN A 152 -16.26 15.51 9.94
N PHE A 153 -16.96 16.49 9.36
CA PHE A 153 -16.42 17.40 8.37
C PHE A 153 -15.27 18.29 8.89
N LEU A 154 -15.12 18.42 10.21
CA LEU A 154 -14.02 19.17 10.85
C LEU A 154 -12.69 18.39 10.83
N PHE A 155 -12.72 17.12 10.51
CA PHE A 155 -11.57 16.23 10.55
C PHE A 155 -11.10 15.85 9.13
N PRO A 156 -9.81 15.52 8.96
CA PRO A 156 -9.30 15.12 7.66
C PRO A 156 -9.93 13.78 7.21
N ASP A 157 -10.23 13.69 5.93
CA ASP A 157 -10.70 12.47 5.27
C ASP A 157 -9.58 11.44 5.02
N ASN A 158 -8.32 11.90 5.00
CA ASN A 158 -7.16 11.06 4.76
C ASN A 158 -5.94 11.59 5.55
N VAL A 159 -5.26 10.69 6.28
CA VAL A 159 -4.08 11.05 7.09
C VAL A 159 -2.89 11.46 6.23
N LEU A 160 -2.71 10.90 5.05
CA LEU A 160 -1.61 11.26 4.15
C LEU A 160 -1.71 12.74 3.71
N LYS A 161 -2.93 13.28 3.59
CA LYS A 161 -3.12 14.72 3.35
C LYS A 161 -2.63 15.56 4.53
N VAL A 162 -2.81 15.08 5.76
CA VAL A 162 -2.28 15.76 6.95
C VAL A 162 -0.75 15.78 6.95
N VAL A 163 -0.14 14.65 6.57
CA VAL A 163 1.32 14.54 6.42
C VAL A 163 1.82 15.49 5.33
N ALA A 164 1.18 15.51 4.17
CA ALA A 164 1.57 16.33 3.03
C ALA A 164 1.40 17.83 3.29
N ASP A 165 0.31 18.23 3.93
CA ASP A 165 0.03 19.62 4.30
C ASP A 165 1.06 20.17 5.29
N GLY A 166 1.53 19.36 6.24
CA GLY A 166 2.57 19.72 7.21
C GLY A 166 2.13 20.65 8.34
N ARG A 167 0.96 21.29 8.26
CA ARG A 167 0.53 22.31 9.24
C ARG A 167 0.50 21.80 10.69
N VAL A 168 0.11 20.54 10.92
CA VAL A 168 0.05 19.93 12.26
C VAL A 168 1.44 19.85 12.93
N ILE A 169 2.49 19.86 12.13
CA ILE A 169 3.90 19.76 12.56
C ILE A 169 4.71 20.99 12.20
N GLU A 170 4.04 22.11 11.86
CA GLU A 170 4.65 23.41 11.57
C GLU A 170 5.67 23.34 10.40
N LYS A 171 5.35 22.58 9.35
CA LYS A 171 6.12 22.49 8.10
C LYS A 171 5.32 23.04 6.92
N ASP A 172 6.04 23.47 5.90
CA ASP A 172 5.45 23.84 4.61
C ASP A 172 4.86 22.62 3.88
N GLN A 173 4.01 22.87 2.90
CA GLN A 173 3.46 21.82 2.05
C GLN A 173 4.57 21.04 1.32
N LEU A 174 4.37 19.74 1.08
CA LEU A 174 5.28 18.91 0.30
C LEU A 174 5.47 19.42 -1.13
N GLN A 175 6.60 19.05 -1.73
CA GLN A 175 6.89 19.36 -3.13
C GLN A 175 5.85 18.72 -4.06
N GLY A 176 5.60 19.35 -5.20
CA GLY A 176 4.56 18.96 -6.16
C GLY A 176 4.79 17.63 -6.90
N ASN A 177 5.94 16.98 -6.68
CA ASN A 177 6.23 15.65 -7.24
C ASN A 177 5.80 14.49 -6.33
N VAL A 178 5.13 14.77 -5.21
CA VAL A 178 4.54 13.74 -4.33
C VAL A 178 3.04 13.67 -4.62
N HIS A 179 2.59 12.54 -5.14
CA HIS A 179 1.24 12.30 -5.60
C HIS A 179 0.51 11.37 -4.64
N LEU A 180 -0.48 11.87 -3.93
CA LEU A 180 -1.36 11.07 -3.07
C LEU A 180 -2.51 10.54 -3.91
N VAL A 181 -2.62 9.23 -4.02
CA VAL A 181 -3.67 8.59 -4.86
C VAL A 181 -5.05 8.73 -4.23
N GLY A 182 -5.15 8.65 -2.90
CA GLY A 182 -6.41 8.67 -2.15
C GLY A 182 -7.25 7.41 -2.38
N SER A 183 -6.61 6.34 -2.86
CA SER A 183 -7.21 5.04 -3.10
C SER A 183 -6.19 3.94 -2.79
N TRP A 184 -6.67 2.74 -2.52
CA TRP A 184 -5.83 1.57 -2.24
C TRP A 184 -5.09 1.02 -3.45
N TRP A 185 -5.27 1.58 -4.64
CA TRP A 185 -4.63 1.15 -5.88
C TRP A 185 -4.46 2.26 -6.90
N ILE A 186 -3.50 2.05 -7.79
CA ILE A 186 -3.29 2.84 -9.00
C ILE A 186 -2.78 1.93 -10.13
N LYS A 187 -3.18 2.19 -11.35
CA LYS A 187 -2.57 1.61 -12.55
C LYS A 187 -1.58 2.60 -13.14
N LEU A 188 -0.33 2.21 -13.33
CA LEU A 188 0.68 2.96 -14.06
C LEU A 188 1.11 2.15 -15.27
N PHE A 189 0.87 2.66 -16.44
CA PHE A 189 1.06 1.94 -17.69
C PHE A 189 0.21 0.65 -17.71
N ASP A 190 0.80 -0.53 -17.85
CA ASP A 190 0.11 -1.82 -17.79
C ASP A 190 0.30 -2.57 -16.46
N THR A 191 0.72 -1.85 -15.43
CA THR A 191 1.00 -2.40 -14.09
C THR A 191 0.06 -1.82 -13.04
N ILE A 192 -0.58 -2.70 -12.27
CA ILE A 192 -1.37 -2.32 -11.09
C ILE A 192 -0.50 -2.39 -9.84
N TYR A 193 -0.54 -1.33 -9.03
CA TYR A 193 -0.01 -1.25 -7.67
C TYR A 193 -1.20 -1.16 -6.72
N ALA A 194 -1.30 -2.09 -5.77
CA ALA A 194 -2.46 -2.17 -4.90
C ALA A 194 -2.10 -2.58 -3.47
N HIS A 195 -2.92 -2.14 -2.51
CA HIS A 195 -2.82 -2.53 -1.12
C HIS A 195 -4.20 -3.03 -0.64
N PRO A 196 -4.55 -4.31 -0.90
CA PRO A 196 -5.84 -4.87 -0.55
C PRO A 196 -6.01 -4.98 0.97
N ASP A 197 -7.25 -4.95 1.47
CA ASP A 197 -7.55 -5.05 2.90
C ASP A 197 -7.48 -6.48 3.43
N ASN A 198 -7.96 -7.41 2.63
CA ASN A 198 -8.05 -8.81 2.99
C ASN A 198 -6.90 -9.62 2.38
N TYR A 199 -6.46 -10.65 3.07
CA TYR A 199 -5.41 -11.51 2.58
C TYR A 199 -5.71 -13.00 2.81
N SER A 200 -5.21 -13.84 1.92
CA SER A 200 -5.24 -15.29 2.05
C SER A 200 -4.03 -15.79 2.85
N ASN A 201 -4.21 -16.85 3.62
CA ASN A 201 -3.10 -17.56 4.27
C ASN A 201 -2.22 -18.34 3.28
N VAL A 202 -2.68 -18.54 2.04
CA VAL A 202 -1.90 -19.17 0.97
C VAL A 202 -1.02 -18.16 0.28
N ASN A 203 0.27 -18.46 0.14
CA ASN A 203 1.23 -17.57 -0.52
C ASN A 203 0.79 -17.25 -1.96
N LEU A 204 0.93 -15.98 -2.36
CA LEU A 204 0.59 -15.46 -3.68
C LEU A 204 -0.91 -15.54 -4.06
N ARG A 205 -1.76 -16.10 -3.20
CA ARG A 205 -3.19 -16.16 -3.48
C ARG A 205 -3.83 -14.77 -3.42
N THR A 206 -3.38 -13.92 -2.50
CA THR A 206 -3.88 -12.55 -2.38
C THR A 206 -3.68 -11.78 -3.67
N VAL A 207 -2.48 -11.79 -4.23
CA VAL A 207 -2.20 -11.08 -5.48
C VAL A 207 -2.94 -11.70 -6.68
N GLN A 208 -3.19 -13.02 -6.67
CA GLN A 208 -4.03 -13.66 -7.68
C GLN A 208 -5.47 -13.14 -7.62
N ASN A 209 -6.09 -13.18 -6.44
CA ASN A 209 -7.45 -12.68 -6.23
C ASN A 209 -7.56 -11.19 -6.59
N THR A 210 -6.57 -10.38 -6.20
CA THR A 210 -6.52 -8.95 -6.55
C THR A 210 -6.47 -8.73 -8.06
N SER A 211 -5.63 -9.47 -8.76
CA SER A 211 -5.53 -9.38 -10.22
C SER A 211 -6.83 -9.83 -10.91
N GLU A 212 -7.46 -10.90 -10.42
CA GLU A 212 -8.75 -11.39 -10.92
C GLU A 212 -9.85 -10.37 -10.69
N PHE A 213 -9.89 -9.73 -9.52
CA PHE A 213 -10.82 -8.64 -9.23
C PHE A 213 -10.71 -7.51 -10.26
N PHE A 214 -9.51 -7.02 -10.55
CA PHE A 214 -9.32 -5.96 -11.54
C PHE A 214 -9.77 -6.39 -12.94
N LYS A 215 -9.50 -7.62 -13.35
CA LYS A 215 -9.92 -8.12 -14.67
C LYS A 215 -11.41 -8.37 -14.78
N LEU A 216 -11.99 -9.06 -13.81
CA LEU A 216 -13.35 -9.58 -13.91
C LEU A 216 -14.40 -8.60 -13.42
N VAL A 217 -14.08 -7.80 -12.39
CA VAL A 217 -15.04 -6.90 -11.75
C VAL A 217 -14.85 -5.47 -12.22
N GLN A 218 -13.61 -4.98 -12.25
CA GLN A 218 -13.31 -3.61 -12.65
C GLN A 218 -13.12 -3.48 -14.17
N ASN A 219 -13.03 -4.58 -14.91
CA ASN A 219 -12.74 -4.62 -16.35
C ASN A 219 -11.46 -3.82 -16.71
N ILE A 220 -10.42 -3.93 -15.86
CA ILE A 220 -9.14 -3.26 -16.05
C ILE A 220 -8.12 -4.27 -16.53
N ASP A 221 -7.71 -4.13 -17.79
CA ASP A 221 -6.62 -4.96 -18.34
C ASP A 221 -5.26 -4.51 -17.82
N HIS A 222 -4.42 -5.50 -17.49
CA HIS A 222 -3.07 -5.29 -16.99
C HIS A 222 -2.19 -6.51 -17.26
N ARG A 223 -0.89 -6.29 -17.35
CA ARG A 223 0.11 -7.35 -17.53
C ARG A 223 0.88 -7.66 -16.25
N MET A 224 0.91 -6.74 -15.30
CA MET A 224 1.55 -6.93 -14.01
C MET A 224 0.66 -6.42 -12.88
N CYS A 225 0.65 -7.13 -11.74
CA CYS A 225 -0.01 -6.71 -10.51
C CYS A 225 0.96 -6.88 -9.34
N ILE A 226 1.17 -5.81 -8.59
CA ILE A 226 2.10 -5.74 -7.45
C ILE A 226 1.33 -5.30 -6.22
N ILE A 227 1.37 -6.09 -5.14
CA ILE A 227 0.66 -5.77 -3.91
C ILE A 227 1.58 -5.66 -2.69
N GLY A 228 1.19 -4.81 -1.73
CA GLY A 228 1.63 -4.80 -0.34
C GLY A 228 0.73 -5.64 0.57
N HIS A 229 0.60 -5.26 1.85
CA HIS A 229 -0.30 -5.80 2.87
C HIS A 229 0.06 -7.18 3.44
N THR A 230 0.42 -8.14 2.61
CA THR A 230 0.66 -9.52 3.07
C THR A 230 1.94 -9.69 3.88
N HIS A 231 2.84 -8.73 3.84
CA HIS A 231 4.21 -8.79 4.37
C HIS A 231 5.03 -9.98 3.85
N ARG A 232 4.57 -10.61 2.77
CA ARG A 232 5.24 -11.75 2.12
C ARG A 232 5.89 -11.29 0.82
N ALA A 233 6.92 -12.00 0.42
CA ALA A 233 7.64 -11.71 -0.81
C ALA A 233 7.59 -12.91 -1.75
N GLY A 234 7.37 -12.63 -3.03
CA GLY A 234 7.39 -13.64 -4.07
C GLY A 234 6.71 -13.18 -5.34
N TRP A 235 6.81 -14.01 -6.37
CA TRP A 235 6.12 -13.75 -7.62
C TRP A 235 5.75 -15.03 -8.38
N ILE A 236 4.77 -14.93 -9.24
CA ILE A 236 4.32 -15.99 -10.14
C ILE A 236 3.83 -15.37 -11.45
N VAL A 237 3.83 -16.13 -12.53
CA VAL A 237 3.13 -15.77 -13.76
C VAL A 237 1.91 -16.66 -13.89
N SER A 238 0.73 -16.07 -14.00
CA SER A 238 -0.54 -16.77 -14.15
C SER A 238 -1.41 -16.06 -15.17
N GLY A 239 -1.98 -16.80 -16.13
CA GLY A 239 -2.85 -16.22 -17.16
C GLY A 239 -2.20 -15.09 -17.98
N GLY A 240 -0.88 -15.14 -18.19
CA GLY A 240 -0.14 -14.09 -18.92
C GLY A 240 0.11 -12.81 -18.10
N VAL A 241 -0.20 -12.81 -16.80
CA VAL A 241 0.06 -11.70 -15.88
C VAL A 241 1.16 -12.08 -14.91
N LYS A 242 2.10 -11.17 -14.66
CA LYS A 242 3.09 -11.31 -13.59
C LYS A 242 2.52 -10.72 -12.29
N LEU A 243 2.45 -11.56 -11.28
CA LEU A 243 1.84 -11.29 -9.98
C LEU A 243 2.95 -11.24 -8.93
N MET A 244 3.00 -10.18 -8.10
CA MET A 244 4.06 -9.95 -7.13
C MET A 244 3.48 -9.55 -5.76
N GLU A 245 3.95 -10.19 -4.70
CA GLU A 245 3.84 -9.73 -3.31
C GLU A 245 5.17 -9.11 -2.91
N THR A 246 5.18 -7.83 -2.46
CA THR A 246 6.42 -7.04 -2.37
C THR A 246 7.10 -7.10 -1.00
N GLY A 247 6.55 -7.86 -0.04
CA GLY A 247 7.10 -7.93 1.32
C GLY A 247 6.76 -6.69 2.16
N CYS A 248 7.52 -6.48 3.24
CA CYS A 248 7.42 -5.31 4.11
C CYS A 248 8.80 -4.76 4.46
N LEU A 249 8.85 -3.52 4.97
CA LEU A 249 10.09 -2.85 5.35
C LEU A 249 10.07 -2.36 6.81
N CYS A 250 9.19 -2.94 7.63
CA CYS A 250 9.11 -2.69 9.05
C CYS A 250 9.79 -3.78 9.89
N HIS A 251 10.03 -3.47 11.15
CA HIS A 251 10.35 -4.47 12.16
C HIS A 251 9.11 -5.25 12.58
N GLU A 252 9.26 -6.45 13.12
CA GLU A 252 8.14 -7.17 13.73
C GLU A 252 7.53 -6.31 14.85
N MET A 253 6.21 -6.22 14.86
CA MET A 253 5.48 -5.36 15.78
C MET A 253 4.88 -6.17 16.94
N ASP A 254 4.91 -5.59 18.15
CA ASP A 254 4.56 -6.29 19.40
C ASP A 254 3.09 -6.71 19.52
N TYR A 255 2.17 -6.21 18.69
CA TYR A 255 0.76 -6.64 18.75
C TYR A 255 0.46 -7.99 18.10
N HIS A 256 1.46 -8.71 17.64
CA HIS A 256 1.34 -10.11 17.21
C HIS A 256 1.50 -11.14 18.33
N ASN A 257 1.64 -10.71 19.56
CA ASN A 257 1.85 -11.61 20.71
C ASN A 257 0.65 -12.49 21.08
N GLY A 258 -0.47 -12.41 20.38
CA GLY A 258 -1.69 -13.19 20.68
C GLY A 258 -1.61 -14.69 20.33
N SER A 259 -0.68 -15.12 19.46
CA SER A 259 -0.53 -16.52 19.06
C SER A 259 0.92 -16.96 19.10
N LYS A 260 1.28 -17.71 20.14
CA LYS A 260 2.64 -18.26 20.34
C LYS A 260 3.07 -19.27 19.27
N PHE A 261 2.21 -19.68 18.37
CA PHE A 261 2.45 -20.76 17.41
C PHE A 261 2.58 -20.29 15.95
N ILE A 262 2.23 -19.05 15.64
CA ILE A 262 2.35 -18.53 14.27
C ILE A 262 3.62 -17.70 14.20
N LYS A 263 4.66 -18.27 13.62
CA LYS A 263 5.82 -17.48 13.19
C LYS A 263 5.32 -16.54 12.11
N THR A 264 5.56 -15.25 12.27
CA THR A 264 5.30 -14.26 11.21
C THR A 264 6.04 -14.69 9.95
N LYS A 265 5.31 -14.78 8.86
CA LYS A 265 5.90 -15.08 7.53
C LYS A 265 6.39 -13.79 6.86
N TRP A 266 6.70 -12.78 7.66
CA TRP A 266 7.13 -11.49 7.17
C TRP A 266 8.49 -11.59 6.51
N THR A 267 8.59 -10.96 5.36
CA THR A 267 9.83 -10.97 4.57
C THR A 267 10.17 -9.53 4.24
N LYS A 268 11.34 -9.08 4.64
CA LYS A 268 11.86 -7.78 4.21
C LYS A 268 12.22 -7.86 2.74
N ALA A 269 11.46 -7.14 1.94
CA ALA A 269 11.59 -7.17 0.49
C ALA A 269 10.99 -5.91 -0.14
N TYR A 270 11.33 -5.70 -1.39
CA TYR A 270 10.82 -4.64 -2.24
C TYR A 270 10.72 -5.15 -3.67
N SER A 271 10.03 -4.44 -4.55
CA SER A 271 9.99 -4.81 -5.97
C SER A 271 10.49 -3.68 -6.86
N VAL A 272 11.02 -4.08 -8.01
CA VAL A 272 11.42 -3.16 -9.08
C VAL A 272 10.68 -3.55 -10.34
N ALA A 273 9.96 -2.61 -10.93
CA ALA A 273 9.29 -2.78 -12.21
C ALA A 273 10.03 -1.99 -13.28
N TYR A 274 10.12 -2.58 -14.46
CA TYR A 274 10.64 -1.92 -15.64
C TYR A 274 9.54 -1.87 -16.70
N ILE A 275 9.33 -0.67 -17.22
CA ILE A 275 8.37 -0.38 -18.28
C ILE A 275 9.16 0.03 -19.50
N ASP A 276 8.87 -0.57 -20.65
CA ASP A 276 9.54 -0.23 -21.90
C ASP A 276 8.99 1.10 -22.49
N LYS A 277 9.61 1.58 -23.53
CA LYS A 277 9.22 2.82 -24.21
C LYS A 277 7.80 2.80 -24.82
N PHE A 278 7.17 1.65 -24.89
CA PHE A 278 5.80 1.49 -25.38
C PHE A 278 4.77 1.42 -24.24
N GLY A 279 5.23 1.52 -22.98
CA GLY A 279 4.38 1.41 -21.80
C GLY A 279 4.11 -0.05 -21.34
N ALA A 280 4.84 -1.02 -21.89
CA ALA A 280 4.66 -2.42 -21.55
C ALA A 280 5.63 -2.86 -20.43
N ALA A 281 5.13 -3.65 -19.46
CA ALA A 281 5.95 -4.22 -18.40
C ALA A 281 6.94 -5.25 -18.94
N ASP A 282 8.20 -5.06 -18.61
CA ASP A 282 9.28 -6.01 -18.87
C ASP A 282 9.34 -7.06 -17.75
N PHE A 283 8.75 -8.22 -17.99
CA PHE A 283 8.69 -9.31 -17.01
C PHE A 283 10.07 -9.87 -16.63
N ALA A 284 11.01 -9.88 -17.57
CA ALA A 284 12.34 -10.45 -17.34
C ALA A 284 13.15 -9.59 -16.36
N ARG A 285 13.04 -8.28 -16.49
CA ARG A 285 13.75 -7.32 -15.63
C ARG A 285 13.01 -6.99 -14.34
N SER A 286 11.68 -7.13 -14.32
CA SER A 286 10.86 -6.80 -13.13
C SER A 286 10.96 -7.91 -12.10
N VAL A 287 11.34 -7.58 -10.87
CA VAL A 287 11.68 -8.58 -9.83
C VAL A 287 11.22 -8.14 -8.44
N VAL A 288 11.03 -9.14 -7.56
CA VAL A 288 10.96 -8.93 -6.11
C VAL A 288 12.33 -9.29 -5.54
N ASN A 289 12.92 -8.38 -4.79
CA ASN A 289 14.23 -8.53 -4.17
C ASN A 289 14.07 -8.66 -2.66
N LEU A 290 14.82 -9.60 -2.04
CA LEU A 290 14.98 -9.65 -0.61
C LEU A 290 15.89 -8.51 -0.16
N ALA A 291 15.55 -7.90 0.95
CA ALA A 291 16.26 -6.75 1.52
C ALA A 291 17.13 -7.13 2.73
#